data_bae19c9b94f39643a4259c61a9fc20f4
#
_entry.id   bae19c9b94f39643a4259c61a9fc20f4
#
_cell.length_a   1.000
_cell.length_b   1.000
_cell.length_c   1.000
_cell.angle_alpha   90.00
_cell.angle_beta   90.00
_cell.angle_gamma   90.00
#
_symmetry.space_group_name_H-M   'P 1'
#
loop_
_entity.id
_entity.type
_entity.pdbx_description
1 polymer ?
#
loop_
_entity_poly.entity_id
_entity_poly.type
_entity_poly.pdbx_seq_one_letter_code
_entity_poly.pdbx_strand_id
1 'polypeptide(L)'
;MRVAAIGDKSFTALWRLIGAEALEAGSDDEVREHLAKAFKSREYSALIISESLLDHVNEVRSELHAEEQIEPVIIFVPEPGLGRRAADLRRKISLAIGIEAQL
;
A
#
# COMPACT_ATOMS: atom_id res chain seq x y z
N MET A 1 5.20 12.47 12.98
CA MET A 1 4.60 11.91 11.75
C MET A 1 4.41 10.40 11.92
N ARG A 2 3.23 9.90 11.65
CA ARG A 2 2.97 8.46 11.77
C ARG A 2 2.72 7.86 10.39
N VAL A 3 3.37 6.74 10.13
CA VAL A 3 3.24 6.01 8.88
C VAL A 3 2.85 4.57 9.22
N ALA A 4 1.90 4.01 8.50
CA ALA A 4 1.47 2.63 8.71
C ALA A 4 1.49 1.86 7.40
N ALA A 5 1.67 0.56 7.49
CA ALA A 5 1.57 -0.34 6.35
C ALA A 5 0.37 -1.25 6.58
N ILE A 6 -0.48 -1.37 5.57
CA ILE A 6 -1.67 -2.22 5.64
C ILE A 6 -1.52 -3.37 4.63
N GLY A 7 -1.68 -4.58 5.10
CA GLY A 7 -1.56 -5.73 4.23
C GLY A 7 -1.45 -7.02 5.04
N ASP A 8 -1.03 -8.09 4.37
CA ASP A 8 -0.86 -9.35 5.06
C ASP A 8 0.37 -9.32 5.98
N LYS A 9 0.59 -10.42 6.68
CA LYS A 9 1.67 -10.50 7.65
C LYS A 9 3.05 -10.28 7.04
N SER A 10 3.30 -10.85 5.87
CA SER A 10 4.59 -10.70 5.20
C SER A 10 4.83 -9.26 4.76
N PHE A 11 3.81 -8.65 4.22
CA PHE A 11 3.89 -7.27 3.76
C PHE A 11 4.18 -6.31 4.93
N THR A 12 3.39 -6.41 5.99
CA THR A 12 3.54 -5.50 7.13
C THR A 12 4.83 -5.72 7.88
N ALA A 13 5.31 -6.96 7.95
CA ALA A 13 6.57 -7.27 8.62
C ALA A 13 7.73 -6.56 7.94
N LEU A 14 7.73 -6.52 6.61
CA LEU A 14 8.77 -5.84 5.87
C LEU A 14 8.83 -4.35 6.21
N TRP A 15 7.68 -3.70 6.20
CA TRP A 15 7.64 -2.26 6.45
C TRP A 15 7.84 -1.90 7.91
N ARG A 16 7.53 -2.81 8.81
CA ARG A 16 7.81 -2.60 10.23
C ARG A 16 9.32 -2.46 10.48
N LEU A 17 10.13 -3.16 9.70
CA LEU A 17 11.58 -3.09 9.84
C LEU A 17 12.12 -1.67 9.62
N ILE A 18 11.43 -0.87 8.86
CA ILE A 18 11.86 0.51 8.58
C ILE A 18 11.05 1.54 9.34
N GLY A 19 10.31 1.11 10.34
CA GLY A 19 9.66 2.03 11.26
C GLY A 19 8.19 2.30 11.06
N ALA A 20 7.53 1.68 10.09
CA ALA A 20 6.09 1.85 9.92
C ALA A 20 5.32 0.99 10.92
N GLU A 21 4.15 1.46 11.33
CA GLU A 21 3.25 0.64 12.12
C GLU A 21 2.65 -0.45 11.22
N ALA A 22 2.51 -1.63 11.76
CA ALA A 22 1.94 -2.75 11.00
C ALA A 22 0.45 -2.87 11.31
N LEU A 23 -0.38 -2.67 10.30
CA LEU A 23 -1.81 -2.89 10.40
C LEU A 23 -2.12 -4.14 9.58
N GLU A 24 -1.91 -5.28 10.22
CA GLU A 24 -2.08 -6.56 9.57
C GLU A 24 -3.55 -6.85 9.28
N ALA A 25 -3.83 -7.34 8.08
CA ALA A 25 -5.18 -7.69 7.65
C ALA A 25 -5.15 -9.06 6.99
N GLY A 26 -6.00 -9.96 7.45
CA GLY A 26 -6.11 -11.30 6.91
C GLY A 26 -7.25 -11.46 5.91
N SER A 27 -8.02 -10.40 5.68
CA SER A 27 -9.14 -10.43 4.75
C SER A 27 -9.38 -9.05 4.18
N ASP A 28 -10.16 -8.99 3.11
CA ASP A 28 -10.53 -7.71 2.50
C ASP A 28 -11.33 -6.85 3.46
N ASP A 29 -12.18 -7.46 4.28
CA ASP A 29 -12.96 -6.72 5.27
C ASP A 29 -12.06 -6.05 6.29
N GLU A 30 -11.01 -6.73 6.74
CA GLU A 30 -10.06 -6.15 7.67
C GLU A 30 -9.27 -5.01 7.03
N VAL A 31 -8.93 -5.15 5.75
CA VAL A 31 -8.27 -4.08 5.01
C VAL A 31 -9.16 -2.83 5.01
N ARG A 32 -10.44 -3.01 4.71
CA ARG A 32 -11.39 -1.90 4.69
C ARG A 32 -11.56 -1.26 6.05
N GLU A 33 -11.57 -2.05 7.11
CA GLU A 33 -11.64 -1.53 8.47
C GLU A 33 -10.44 -0.66 8.80
N HIS A 34 -9.25 -1.14 8.50
CA HIS A 34 -8.03 -0.36 8.75
C HIS A 34 -8.02 0.93 7.96
N LEU A 35 -8.45 0.87 6.70
CA LEU A 35 -8.52 2.06 5.86
C LEU A 35 -9.51 3.07 6.41
N ALA A 36 -10.70 2.61 6.78
CA ALA A 36 -11.73 3.50 7.32
C ALA A 36 -11.25 4.19 8.60
N LYS A 37 -10.64 3.43 9.49
CA LYS A 37 -10.11 4.00 10.73
C LYS A 37 -9.01 5.01 10.45
N ALA A 38 -8.12 4.71 9.52
CA ALA A 38 -7.02 5.61 9.20
C ALA A 38 -7.51 6.93 8.60
N PHE A 39 -8.51 6.87 7.72
CA PHE A 39 -9.08 8.09 7.15
C PHE A 39 -9.84 8.91 8.19
N LYS A 40 -10.55 8.26 9.10
CA LYS A 40 -11.35 8.96 10.09
C LYS A 40 -10.52 9.56 11.22
N SER A 41 -9.52 8.83 11.68
CA SER A 41 -8.72 9.27 12.84
C SER A 41 -7.77 10.39 12.53
N ARG A 42 -7.33 10.50 11.30
CA ARG A 42 -6.34 11.48 10.85
C ARG A 42 -5.03 11.41 11.63
N GLU A 43 -4.72 10.23 12.16
CA GLU A 43 -3.49 10.01 12.92
C GLU A 43 -2.28 9.77 12.03
N TYR A 44 -2.52 9.31 10.79
CA TYR A 44 -1.43 8.91 9.90
C TYR A 44 -1.19 9.94 8.82
N SER A 45 0.09 10.22 8.59
CA SER A 45 0.52 11.09 7.50
C SER A 45 0.57 10.32 6.19
N ALA A 46 0.88 9.04 6.25
CA ALA A 46 0.99 8.19 5.07
C ALA A 46 0.61 6.75 5.38
N LEU A 47 0.06 6.08 4.39
CA LEU A 47 -0.25 4.64 4.45
C LEU A 47 0.47 3.96 3.30
N ILE A 48 1.17 2.88 3.61
CA ILE A 48 1.87 2.07 2.61
C ILE A 48 1.00 0.84 2.36
N ILE A 49 0.59 0.65 1.13
CA ILE A 49 -0.41 -0.36 0.79
C ILE A 49 0.02 -1.07 -0.49
N SER A 50 -0.22 -2.38 -0.56
CA SER A 50 0.02 -3.11 -1.79
C SER A 50 -0.86 -2.57 -2.92
N GLU A 51 -0.32 -2.46 -4.11
CA GLU A 51 -1.09 -1.98 -5.26
C GLU A 51 -2.27 -2.90 -5.60
N SER A 52 -2.24 -4.14 -5.15
CA SER A 52 -3.37 -5.06 -5.36
C SER A 52 -4.62 -4.61 -4.60
N LEU A 53 -4.48 -3.71 -3.64
CA LEU A 53 -5.59 -3.21 -2.84
C LEU A 53 -6.12 -1.85 -3.29
N LEU A 54 -5.69 -1.40 -4.46
CA LEU A 54 -6.08 -0.09 -5.00
C LEU A 54 -7.59 0.11 -5.02
N ASP A 55 -8.32 -0.90 -5.49
CA ASP A 55 -9.78 -0.79 -5.59
C ASP A 55 -10.43 -0.61 -4.23
N HIS A 56 -9.94 -1.33 -3.23
CA HIS A 56 -10.46 -1.20 -1.86
C HIS A 56 -10.21 0.20 -1.30
N VAL A 57 -9.04 0.75 -1.57
CA VAL A 57 -8.71 2.10 -1.12
C VAL A 57 -9.67 3.11 -1.74
N ASN A 58 -9.87 3.02 -3.05
CA ASN A 58 -10.76 3.95 -3.74
C ASN A 58 -12.20 3.83 -3.27
N GLU A 59 -12.67 2.60 -3.02
CA GLU A 59 -14.02 2.38 -2.52
C GLU A 59 -14.23 2.98 -1.14
N VAL A 60 -13.30 2.75 -0.21
CA VAL A 60 -13.42 3.29 1.13
C VAL A 60 -13.35 4.81 1.11
N ARG A 61 -12.43 5.35 0.32
CA ARG A 61 -12.29 6.80 0.20
C ARG A 61 -13.59 7.44 -0.31
N SER A 62 -14.22 6.79 -1.28
CA SER A 62 -15.48 7.27 -1.83
C SER A 62 -16.61 7.16 -0.81
N GLU A 63 -16.71 6.04 -0.11
CA GLU A 63 -17.75 5.82 0.91
C GLU A 63 -17.67 6.83 2.05
N LEU A 64 -16.47 7.25 2.40
CA LEU A 64 -16.28 8.21 3.48
C LEU A 64 -16.23 9.66 2.99
N HIS A 65 -16.45 9.88 1.70
CA HIS A 65 -16.35 11.20 1.08
C HIS A 65 -14.99 11.87 1.38
N ALA A 66 -13.94 11.07 1.28
CA ALA A 66 -12.59 11.50 1.63
C ALA A 66 -11.69 11.73 0.41
N GLU A 67 -12.28 11.89 -0.77
CA GLU A 67 -11.51 12.03 -1.99
C GLU A 67 -10.63 13.27 -2.01
N GLU A 68 -11.07 14.30 -1.33
CA GLU A 68 -10.32 15.57 -1.26
C GLU A 68 -9.42 15.67 -0.03
N GLN A 69 -9.44 14.65 0.81
CA GLN A 69 -8.61 14.63 2.00
C GLN A 69 -7.15 14.43 1.60
N ILE A 70 -6.30 15.35 2.04
CA ILE A 70 -4.87 15.30 1.67
C ILE A 70 -4.13 14.21 2.42
N GLU A 71 -4.35 14.11 3.71
CA GLU A 71 -3.72 13.08 4.53
C GLU A 71 -4.74 12.05 4.97
N PRO A 72 -4.36 10.78 5.05
CA PRO A 72 -3.03 10.25 4.79
C PRO A 72 -2.73 10.16 3.29
N VAL A 73 -1.48 10.36 2.92
CA VAL A 73 -1.02 10.11 1.56
C VAL A 73 -0.96 8.59 1.37
N ILE A 74 -1.47 8.11 0.25
CA ILE A 74 -1.44 6.67 -0.02
C ILE A 74 -0.28 6.34 -0.93
N ILE A 75 0.59 5.46 -0.46
CA ILE A 75 1.75 5.01 -1.23
C ILE A 75 1.50 3.56 -1.64
N PHE A 76 1.30 3.34 -2.93
CA PHE A 76 1.09 1.99 -3.45
C PHE A 76 2.42 1.38 -3.83
N VAL A 77 2.66 0.17 -3.34
CA VAL A 77 3.87 -0.55 -3.68
C VAL A 77 3.51 -1.93 -4.22
N PRO A 78 4.30 -2.46 -5.14
CA PRO A 78 4.08 -3.82 -5.62
C PRO A 78 4.45 -4.82 -4.54
N GLU A 79 3.75 -5.95 -4.49
CA GLU A 79 4.06 -7.00 -3.55
C GLU A 79 5.29 -7.77 -4.01
N PRO A 80 6.30 -7.93 -3.15
CA PRO A 80 7.48 -8.69 -3.52
C PRO A 80 7.16 -10.18 -3.65
N GLY A 81 7.88 -10.85 -4.52
CA GLY A 81 7.79 -12.29 -4.65
C GLY A 81 6.61 -12.82 -5.46
N LEU A 82 5.86 -11.95 -6.11
CA LEU A 82 4.73 -12.36 -6.93
C LEU A 82 5.17 -12.63 -8.38
N GLY A 83 5.86 -13.70 -8.60
CA GLY A 83 6.20 -14.25 -9.91
C GLY A 83 6.10 -13.32 -11.11
N ARG A 84 4.98 -13.46 -11.86
CA ARG A 84 4.76 -12.65 -13.06
C ARG A 84 4.80 -11.15 -12.78
N ARG A 85 4.21 -10.72 -11.68
CA ARG A 85 4.15 -9.30 -11.34
C ARG A 85 5.55 -8.75 -11.05
N ALA A 86 6.37 -9.53 -10.36
CA ALA A 86 7.74 -9.12 -10.08
C ALA A 86 8.54 -9.00 -11.37
N ALA A 87 8.34 -9.92 -12.31
CA ALA A 87 9.01 -9.87 -13.60
C ALA A 87 8.55 -8.66 -14.43
N ASP A 88 7.24 -8.37 -14.41
CA ASP A 88 6.71 -7.22 -15.12
C ASP A 88 7.24 -5.92 -14.55
N LEU A 89 7.31 -5.82 -13.22
CA LEU A 89 7.85 -4.65 -12.57
C LEU A 89 9.31 -4.43 -12.91
N ARG A 90 10.08 -5.52 -12.88
CA ARG A 90 11.51 -5.45 -13.23
C ARG A 90 11.68 -4.93 -14.64
N ARG A 91 10.86 -5.42 -15.57
CA ARG A 91 10.93 -4.99 -16.96
C ARG A 91 10.57 -3.51 -17.09
N LYS A 92 9.53 -3.05 -16.39
CA LYS A 92 9.12 -1.65 -16.41
C LYS A 92 10.20 -0.72 -15.87
N ILE A 93 10.83 -1.13 -14.79
CA ILE A 93 11.92 -0.36 -14.21
C ILE A 93 13.09 -0.31 -15.18
N SER A 94 13.43 -1.42 -15.80
CA SER A 94 14.51 -1.51 -16.76
C SER A 94 14.29 -0.56 -17.93
N LEU A 95 13.07 -0.53 -18.47
CA LEU A 95 12.72 0.36 -19.57
C LEU A 95 12.77 1.83 -19.16
N ALA A 96 12.32 2.13 -17.94
CA ALA A 96 12.29 3.50 -17.46
C ALA A 96 13.67 4.10 -17.28
N ILE A 97 14.64 3.30 -16.87
CA ILE A 97 16.00 3.79 -16.64
C ILE A 97 16.94 3.47 -17.81
N GLY A 98 16.41 2.85 -18.86
CA GLY A 98 17.21 2.57 -20.05
C GLY A 98 18.22 1.44 -19.90
N ILE A 99 18.08 0.62 -18.87
CA ILE A 99 18.93 -0.54 -18.66
C ILE A 99 18.13 -1.78 -19.00
N GLU A 100 18.37 -2.33 -20.16
CA GLU A 100 17.76 -3.58 -20.55
C GLU A 100 18.77 -4.69 -20.49
N ALA A 101 18.31 -5.90 -20.44
CA ALA A 101 19.15 -7.07 -20.48
C ALA A 101 20.00 -7.33 -19.24
N GLN A 102 20.28 -6.33 -18.43
CA GLN A 102 20.99 -6.54 -17.17
C GLN A 102 20.09 -6.98 -16.04
N LEU A 103 18.81 -6.94 -16.26
CA LEU A 103 17.84 -7.28 -15.22
C LEU A 103 17.07 -8.56 -15.48
#